data_646c0fb44b40582982c849220086fdae
#
_entry.id   646c0fb44b40582982c849220086fdae
#
_cell.length_a   1.000
_cell.length_b   1.000
_cell.length_c   1.000
_cell.angle_alpha   90.00
_cell.angle_beta   90.00
_cell.angle_gamma   90.00
#
_symmetry.space_group_name_H-M   'P 1'
#
loop_
_entity.id
_entity.type
_entity.pdbx_description
1 polymer ?
#
loop_
_entity_poly.entity_id
_entity_poly.type
_entity_poly.pdbx_seq_one_letter_code
_entity_poly.pdbx_strand_id
1 'polypeptide(L)'
;MSDLITADLVLLDENLGETRFDVIAKLAQAVVNAGRATDFEQLYAAAEARESKTDTGIPGGIAIPHCRSAAVTEPTLAMARPNPAVSFGAKDGPADLIFFIAAPDGADQAHLKLLSTLARSLMKKSFTASLREASSAEEIVELVNGALGVGEKKAEAKPPEAVPAASAQETPAASAPVKKIVAVTACPTGIAHTYMAADALKYAAEELGYDLKVETQGSSGNEKLTQADIDAADAVIFAVSVNVRERNRFAGKPFVESPVKRGIDEPKEMIAEAL
;
A
#
# COMPACT_ATOMS: atom_id res chain seq x y z
N MET A 1 -18.19 8.71 -13.16
CA MET A 1 -16.91 8.00 -13.04
C MET A 1 -17.29 6.54 -12.96
N SER A 2 -16.68 5.69 -13.78
CA SER A 2 -16.89 4.24 -13.70
C SER A 2 -16.39 3.73 -12.36
N ASP A 3 -17.05 2.70 -11.82
CA ASP A 3 -16.60 2.06 -10.58
C ASP A 3 -15.23 1.42 -10.79
N LEU A 4 -14.32 1.59 -9.84
CA LEU A 4 -12.95 1.08 -9.94
C LEU A 4 -12.91 -0.46 -10.00
N ILE A 5 -13.86 -1.10 -9.31
CA ILE A 5 -14.06 -2.55 -9.26
C ILE A 5 -15.54 -2.88 -9.45
N THR A 6 -15.84 -3.93 -10.20
CA THR A 6 -17.17 -4.48 -10.43
C THR A 6 -17.15 -6.00 -10.20
N ALA A 7 -18.30 -6.64 -10.07
CA ALA A 7 -18.37 -8.06 -9.72
C ALA A 7 -17.68 -8.98 -10.74
N ASP A 8 -17.68 -8.61 -12.01
CA ASP A 8 -16.99 -9.31 -13.11
C ASP A 8 -15.45 -9.19 -13.06
N LEU A 9 -14.91 -8.33 -12.19
CA LEU A 9 -13.49 -8.18 -11.90
C LEU A 9 -13.06 -8.96 -10.63
N VAL A 10 -13.95 -9.76 -10.05
CA VAL A 10 -13.69 -10.51 -8.80
C VAL A 10 -13.75 -12.01 -9.07
N LEU A 11 -12.64 -12.70 -8.80
CA LEU A 11 -12.50 -14.16 -8.98
C LEU A 11 -12.39 -14.80 -7.59
N LEU A 12 -13.41 -15.60 -7.19
CA LEU A 12 -13.48 -16.16 -5.84
C LEU A 12 -13.35 -17.68 -5.85
N ASP A 13 -12.46 -18.18 -4.97
CA ASP A 13 -12.33 -19.58 -4.59
C ASP A 13 -12.08 -20.54 -5.75
N GLU A 14 -11.46 -20.04 -6.82
CA GLU A 14 -11.11 -20.80 -8.02
C GLU A 14 -9.63 -21.18 -8.02
N ASN A 15 -9.32 -22.28 -8.72
CA ASN A 15 -7.95 -22.61 -9.05
C ASN A 15 -7.49 -21.71 -10.22
N LEU A 16 -6.66 -20.74 -9.93
CA LEU A 16 -6.17 -19.77 -10.90
C LEU A 16 -4.80 -20.12 -11.50
N GLY A 17 -4.27 -21.33 -11.19
CA GLY A 17 -2.97 -21.79 -11.62
C GLY A 17 -1.99 -22.01 -10.46
N GLU A 18 -0.76 -22.39 -10.79
CA GLU A 18 0.26 -22.73 -9.79
C GLU A 18 1.22 -21.58 -9.52
N THR A 19 1.32 -20.65 -10.45
CA THR A 19 2.26 -19.54 -10.38
C THR A 19 1.56 -18.18 -10.27
N ARG A 20 2.26 -17.18 -9.73
CA ARG A 20 1.78 -15.80 -9.72
C ARG A 20 1.45 -15.26 -11.11
N PHE A 21 2.16 -15.75 -12.14
CA PHE A 21 1.94 -15.33 -13.52
C PHE A 21 0.63 -15.89 -14.08
N ASP A 22 0.25 -17.12 -13.69
CA ASP A 22 -1.06 -17.69 -14.06
C ASP A 22 -2.19 -16.85 -13.47
N VAL A 23 -2.06 -16.46 -12.19
CA VAL A 23 -3.06 -15.61 -11.52
C VAL A 23 -3.14 -14.21 -12.17
N ILE A 24 -1.99 -13.60 -12.47
CA ILE A 24 -1.94 -12.31 -13.16
C ILE A 24 -2.59 -12.42 -14.55
N ALA A 25 -2.36 -13.51 -15.29
CA ALA A 25 -2.98 -13.74 -16.60
C ALA A 25 -4.52 -13.82 -16.49
N LYS A 26 -5.04 -14.53 -15.47
CA LYS A 26 -6.50 -14.63 -15.24
C LYS A 26 -7.11 -13.27 -14.88
N LEU A 27 -6.46 -12.50 -14.02
CA LEU A 27 -6.90 -11.16 -13.65
C LEU A 27 -6.82 -10.19 -14.83
N ALA A 28 -5.75 -10.24 -15.64
CA ALA A 28 -5.64 -9.44 -16.86
C ALA A 28 -6.73 -9.78 -17.87
N GLN A 29 -7.08 -11.08 -18.00
CA GLN A 29 -8.18 -11.51 -18.86
C GLN A 29 -9.54 -10.99 -18.35
N ALA A 30 -9.78 -10.99 -17.04
CA ALA A 30 -10.99 -10.41 -16.45
C ALA A 30 -11.09 -8.90 -16.76
N VAL A 31 -9.98 -8.17 -16.67
CA VAL A 31 -9.92 -6.74 -17.01
C VAL A 31 -10.28 -6.50 -18.49
N VAL A 32 -9.78 -7.33 -19.41
CA VAL A 32 -10.12 -7.25 -20.84
C VAL A 32 -11.59 -7.61 -21.08
N ASN A 33 -12.08 -8.68 -20.46
CA ASN A 33 -13.48 -9.12 -20.60
C ASN A 33 -14.47 -8.06 -20.09
N ALA A 34 -14.10 -7.32 -19.04
CA ALA A 34 -14.86 -6.19 -18.52
C ALA A 34 -14.79 -4.93 -19.42
N GLY A 35 -14.08 -4.98 -20.54
CA GLY A 35 -13.90 -3.85 -21.45
C GLY A 35 -13.00 -2.73 -20.93
N ARG A 36 -12.23 -3.01 -19.85
CA ARG A 36 -11.34 -2.04 -19.19
C ARG A 36 -9.94 -1.98 -19.81
N ALA A 37 -9.61 -2.94 -20.67
CA ALA A 37 -8.41 -2.94 -21.51
C ALA A 37 -8.72 -3.48 -22.90
N THR A 38 -7.97 -3.02 -23.88
CA THR A 38 -8.19 -3.33 -25.32
C THR A 38 -7.35 -4.49 -25.83
N ASP A 39 -6.28 -4.86 -25.11
CA ASP A 39 -5.29 -5.84 -25.55
C ASP A 39 -4.76 -6.63 -24.35
N PHE A 40 -5.01 -7.95 -24.34
CA PHE A 40 -4.58 -8.85 -23.29
C PHE A 40 -3.06 -9.02 -23.26
N GLU A 41 -2.42 -9.26 -24.41
CA GLU A 41 -0.99 -9.53 -24.48
C GLU A 41 -0.19 -8.31 -24.00
N GLN A 42 -0.60 -7.11 -24.39
CA GLN A 42 0.05 -5.88 -23.94
C GLN A 42 -0.14 -5.64 -22.44
N LEU A 43 -1.34 -5.89 -21.89
CA LEU A 43 -1.62 -5.74 -20.46
C LEU A 43 -0.85 -6.77 -19.64
N TYR A 44 -0.90 -8.04 -20.05
CA TYR A 44 -0.21 -9.12 -19.37
C TYR A 44 1.31 -8.92 -19.37
N ALA A 45 1.91 -8.62 -20.52
CA ALA A 45 3.34 -8.37 -20.63
C ALA A 45 3.81 -7.21 -19.73
N ALA A 46 3.02 -6.14 -19.61
CA ALA A 46 3.33 -5.03 -18.70
C ALA A 46 3.29 -5.47 -17.23
N ALA A 47 2.31 -6.28 -16.85
CA ALA A 47 2.16 -6.81 -15.49
C ALA A 47 3.27 -7.81 -15.15
N GLU A 48 3.58 -8.74 -16.05
CA GLU A 48 4.66 -9.72 -15.92
C GLU A 48 6.02 -9.04 -15.77
N ALA A 49 6.32 -8.08 -16.63
CA ALA A 49 7.57 -7.32 -16.58
C ALA A 49 7.72 -6.54 -15.27
N ARG A 50 6.61 -6.06 -14.69
CA ARG A 50 6.61 -5.36 -13.39
C ARG A 50 6.81 -6.36 -12.24
N GLU A 51 6.09 -7.46 -12.23
CA GLU A 51 6.18 -8.48 -11.17
C GLU A 51 7.56 -9.13 -11.14
N SER A 52 8.17 -9.37 -12.30
CA SER A 52 9.51 -9.95 -12.43
C SER A 52 10.64 -9.07 -11.87
N LYS A 53 10.41 -7.76 -11.73
CA LYS A 53 11.39 -6.83 -11.13
C LYS A 53 11.42 -6.87 -9.61
N THR A 54 10.26 -7.06 -8.99
CA THR A 54 10.11 -7.04 -7.53
C THR A 54 8.80 -7.75 -7.19
N ASP A 55 8.87 -8.73 -6.32
CA ASP A 55 7.73 -9.45 -5.80
C ASP A 55 6.71 -8.48 -5.17
N THR A 56 5.43 -8.74 -5.41
CA THR A 56 4.34 -7.89 -4.89
C THR A 56 3.59 -8.49 -3.71
N GLY A 57 3.99 -9.68 -3.27
CA GLY A 57 3.49 -10.27 -2.03
C GLY A 57 3.96 -9.48 -0.81
N ILE A 58 3.06 -9.31 0.14
CA ILE A 58 3.26 -8.62 1.41
C ILE A 58 2.75 -9.48 2.56
N PRO A 59 3.20 -9.23 3.82
CA PRO A 59 2.74 -10.01 4.97
C PRO A 59 1.22 -10.01 5.13
N GLY A 60 0.69 -11.13 5.64
CA GLY A 60 -0.73 -11.31 5.87
C GLY A 60 -1.48 -12.03 4.75
N GLY A 61 -0.77 -12.72 3.85
CA GLY A 61 -1.38 -13.48 2.75
C GLY A 61 -1.91 -12.61 1.62
N ILE A 62 -1.32 -11.43 1.40
CA ILE A 62 -1.80 -10.43 0.43
C ILE A 62 -0.78 -10.28 -0.69
N ALA A 63 -1.25 -10.01 -1.92
CA ALA A 63 -0.42 -9.56 -3.03
C ALA A 63 -1.09 -8.40 -3.78
N ILE A 64 -0.25 -7.47 -4.28
CA ILE A 64 -0.73 -6.30 -5.03
C ILE A 64 0.04 -6.19 -6.35
N PRO A 65 -0.13 -7.16 -7.28
CA PRO A 65 0.41 -7.00 -8.62
C PRO A 65 -0.20 -5.79 -9.30
N HIS A 66 0.64 -5.04 -10.04
CA HIS A 66 0.19 -3.80 -10.66
C HIS A 66 1.02 -3.45 -11.89
N CYS A 67 0.39 -2.75 -12.84
CA CYS A 67 1.09 -2.26 -14.02
C CYS A 67 0.49 -0.95 -14.54
N ARG A 68 1.23 -0.33 -15.45
CA ARG A 68 0.73 0.71 -16.35
C ARG A 68 0.84 0.18 -17.77
N SER A 69 -0.19 0.39 -18.57
CA SER A 69 -0.22 -0.07 -19.94
C SER A 69 -1.11 0.86 -20.79
N ALA A 70 -0.67 1.14 -22.01
CA ALA A 70 -1.48 1.87 -22.99
C ALA A 70 -2.74 1.09 -23.42
N ALA A 71 -2.77 -0.24 -23.18
CA ALA A 71 -3.96 -1.05 -23.42
C ALA A 71 -5.09 -0.77 -22.42
N VAL A 72 -4.80 -0.23 -21.24
CA VAL A 72 -5.80 0.08 -20.21
C VAL A 72 -6.52 1.37 -20.57
N THR A 73 -7.86 1.32 -20.64
CA THR A 73 -8.71 2.46 -21.01
C THR A 73 -9.06 3.33 -19.82
N GLU A 74 -9.19 2.74 -18.64
CA GLU A 74 -9.50 3.43 -17.39
C GLU A 74 -8.88 2.68 -16.20
N PRO A 75 -8.51 3.37 -15.13
CA PRO A 75 -7.98 2.75 -13.93
C PRO A 75 -8.91 1.68 -13.39
N THR A 76 -8.38 0.47 -13.19
CA THR A 76 -9.16 -0.71 -12.85
C THR A 76 -8.49 -1.47 -11.72
N LEU A 77 -9.31 -1.96 -10.80
CA LEU A 77 -8.94 -2.88 -9.75
C LEU A 77 -9.66 -4.21 -9.99
N ALA A 78 -8.90 -5.28 -10.16
CA ALA A 78 -9.43 -6.64 -10.15
C ALA A 78 -8.93 -7.37 -8.91
N MET A 79 -9.74 -8.27 -8.36
CA MET A 79 -9.43 -9.01 -7.15
C MET A 79 -9.56 -10.51 -7.37
N ALA A 80 -8.65 -11.27 -6.78
CA ALA A 80 -8.75 -12.72 -6.71
C ALA A 80 -8.57 -13.23 -5.28
N ARG A 81 -9.35 -14.26 -4.94
CA ARG A 81 -9.16 -15.13 -3.79
C ARG A 81 -8.95 -16.55 -4.32
N PRO A 82 -7.69 -16.91 -4.68
CA PRO A 82 -7.41 -18.21 -5.26
C PRO A 82 -7.47 -19.32 -4.22
N ASN A 83 -7.89 -20.49 -4.66
CA ASN A 83 -7.83 -21.72 -3.89
C ASN A 83 -7.22 -22.84 -4.75
N PRO A 84 -5.97 -23.30 -4.46
CA PRO A 84 -5.10 -22.94 -3.34
C PRO A 84 -4.49 -21.53 -3.45
N ALA A 85 -3.99 -21.00 -2.32
CA ALA A 85 -3.22 -19.76 -2.27
C ALA A 85 -1.91 -19.88 -3.07
N VAL A 86 -1.46 -18.77 -3.68
CA VAL A 86 -0.34 -18.73 -4.62
C VAL A 86 0.79 -17.82 -4.13
N SER A 87 2.04 -18.24 -4.34
CA SER A 87 3.21 -17.48 -3.89
C SER A 87 3.47 -16.23 -4.76
N PHE A 88 3.50 -15.07 -4.11
CA PHE A 88 3.93 -13.78 -4.67
C PHE A 88 5.19 -13.24 -3.99
N GLY A 89 5.99 -14.14 -3.36
CA GLY A 89 7.28 -13.81 -2.75
C GLY A 89 7.18 -13.09 -1.40
N ALA A 90 6.06 -13.19 -0.67
CA ALA A 90 5.99 -12.77 0.72
C ALA A 90 6.77 -13.75 1.61
N LYS A 91 7.38 -13.26 2.70
CA LYS A 91 8.20 -14.08 3.61
C LYS A 91 7.37 -15.02 4.49
N ASP A 92 6.13 -14.65 4.76
CA ASP A 92 5.21 -15.37 5.65
C ASP A 92 4.34 -16.40 4.92
N GLY A 93 4.46 -16.53 3.61
CA GLY A 93 3.80 -17.58 2.84
C GLY A 93 3.08 -17.10 1.57
N PRO A 94 2.23 -17.97 1.00
CA PRO A 94 1.45 -17.66 -0.19
C PRO A 94 0.33 -16.67 0.09
N ALA A 95 -0.10 -15.96 -0.96
CA ALA A 95 -1.21 -15.00 -0.92
C ALA A 95 -2.54 -15.68 -1.26
N ASP A 96 -3.56 -15.37 -0.46
CA ASP A 96 -4.96 -15.75 -0.65
C ASP A 96 -5.85 -14.55 -1.01
N LEU A 97 -5.31 -13.31 -0.89
CA LEU A 97 -5.97 -12.08 -1.32
C LEU A 97 -5.07 -11.36 -2.33
N ILE A 98 -5.48 -11.28 -3.57
CA ILE A 98 -4.69 -10.69 -4.65
C ILE A 98 -5.44 -9.54 -5.28
N PHE A 99 -4.83 -8.35 -5.30
CA PHE A 99 -5.41 -7.12 -5.85
C PHE A 99 -4.58 -6.66 -7.05
N PHE A 100 -5.09 -6.90 -8.24
CA PHE A 100 -4.45 -6.47 -9.48
C PHE A 100 -4.88 -5.06 -9.86
N ILE A 101 -3.92 -4.17 -9.95
CA ILE A 101 -4.11 -2.76 -10.26
C ILE A 101 -3.63 -2.50 -11.68
N ALA A 102 -4.55 -2.21 -12.60
CA ALA A 102 -4.25 -1.82 -13.97
C ALA A 102 -4.54 -0.33 -14.16
N ALA A 103 -3.55 0.43 -14.60
CA ALA A 103 -3.69 1.87 -14.85
C ALA A 103 -3.27 2.22 -16.28
N PRO A 104 -3.97 3.17 -16.94
CA PRO A 104 -3.55 3.68 -18.24
C PRO A 104 -2.23 4.44 -18.12
N ASP A 105 -1.47 4.52 -19.20
CA ASP A 105 -0.34 5.41 -19.30
C ASP A 105 -0.83 6.86 -19.16
N GLY A 106 -0.24 7.61 -18.21
CA GLY A 106 -0.65 8.98 -17.93
C GLY A 106 -1.84 9.13 -16.95
N ALA A 107 -2.25 8.06 -16.24
CA ALA A 107 -3.28 8.14 -15.21
C ALA A 107 -2.99 9.26 -14.20
N ASP A 108 -4.03 10.05 -13.89
CA ASP A 108 -3.92 11.20 -13.03
C ASP A 108 -3.71 10.85 -11.54
N GLN A 109 -3.33 11.87 -10.74
CA GLN A 109 -3.03 11.67 -9.32
C GLN A 109 -4.24 11.25 -8.48
N ALA A 110 -5.46 11.58 -8.90
CA ALA A 110 -6.68 11.27 -8.14
C ALA A 110 -6.91 9.76 -8.07
N HIS A 111 -6.72 9.05 -9.19
CA HIS A 111 -6.82 7.60 -9.24
C HIS A 111 -5.71 6.90 -8.43
N LEU A 112 -4.49 7.44 -8.47
CA LEU A 112 -3.38 6.93 -7.65
C LEU A 112 -3.65 7.06 -6.15
N LYS A 113 -4.37 8.11 -5.74
CA LYS A 113 -4.78 8.30 -4.34
C LYS A 113 -5.78 7.23 -3.88
N LEU A 114 -6.73 6.83 -4.73
CA LEU A 114 -7.66 5.74 -4.43
C LEU A 114 -6.92 4.42 -4.20
N LEU A 115 -5.95 4.09 -5.05
CA LEU A 115 -5.13 2.89 -4.91
C LEU A 115 -4.29 2.90 -3.62
N SER A 116 -3.76 4.06 -3.24
CA SER A 116 -3.06 4.23 -1.96
C SER A 116 -3.99 4.02 -0.77
N THR A 117 -5.25 4.48 -0.86
CA THR A 117 -6.26 4.27 0.18
C THR A 117 -6.60 2.79 0.34
N LEU A 118 -6.73 2.05 -0.77
CA LEU A 118 -6.91 0.59 -0.74
C LEU A 118 -5.73 -0.09 -0.04
N ALA A 119 -4.49 0.24 -0.45
CA ALA A 119 -3.29 -0.34 0.14
C ALA A 119 -3.25 -0.16 1.68
N ARG A 120 -3.60 1.04 2.18
CA ARG A 120 -3.72 1.29 3.63
C ARG A 120 -4.85 0.47 4.28
N SER A 121 -5.97 0.28 3.59
CA SER A 121 -7.08 -0.51 4.12
C SER A 121 -6.69 -1.98 4.24
N LEU A 122 -5.89 -2.52 3.32
CA LEU A 122 -5.37 -3.88 3.35
C LEU A 122 -4.41 -4.16 4.52
N MET A 123 -3.83 -3.13 5.13
CA MET A 123 -3.04 -3.29 6.36
C MET A 123 -3.91 -3.51 7.61
N LYS A 124 -5.22 -3.26 7.53
CA LYS A 124 -6.15 -3.46 8.66
C LYS A 124 -6.63 -4.92 8.69
N LYS A 125 -6.30 -5.65 9.76
CA LYS A 125 -6.67 -7.06 9.93
C LYS A 125 -8.19 -7.30 9.84
N SER A 126 -9.02 -6.37 10.34
CA SER A 126 -10.47 -6.48 10.25
C SER A 126 -10.96 -6.43 8.81
N PHE A 127 -10.40 -5.54 7.98
CA PHE A 127 -10.77 -5.43 6.57
C PHE A 127 -10.39 -6.68 5.76
N THR A 128 -9.17 -7.19 5.95
CA THR A 128 -8.74 -8.42 5.28
C THR A 128 -9.49 -9.66 5.76
N ALA A 129 -9.91 -9.70 7.02
CA ALA A 129 -10.79 -10.76 7.52
C ALA A 129 -12.15 -10.72 6.82
N SER A 130 -12.80 -9.55 6.74
CA SER A 130 -14.07 -9.41 6.01
C SER A 130 -13.96 -9.82 4.54
N LEU A 131 -12.85 -9.51 3.86
CA LEU A 131 -12.63 -9.94 2.48
C LEU A 131 -12.49 -11.46 2.34
N ARG A 132 -11.94 -12.15 3.35
CA ARG A 132 -11.84 -13.62 3.37
C ARG A 132 -13.17 -14.28 3.67
N GLU A 133 -14.02 -13.66 4.48
CA GLU A 133 -15.33 -14.16 4.89
C GLU A 133 -16.42 -13.85 3.85
N ALA A 134 -16.19 -12.91 2.96
CA ALA A 134 -17.14 -12.52 1.92
C ALA A 134 -17.55 -13.72 1.06
N SER A 135 -18.84 -13.88 0.83
CA SER A 135 -19.45 -15.03 0.15
C SER A 135 -19.74 -14.79 -1.32
N SER A 136 -19.68 -13.54 -1.78
CA SER A 136 -19.96 -13.16 -3.17
C SER A 136 -19.06 -12.05 -3.69
N ALA A 137 -19.00 -11.91 -5.00
CA ALA A 137 -18.27 -10.85 -5.68
C ALA A 137 -18.84 -9.45 -5.35
N GLU A 138 -20.16 -9.35 -5.22
CA GLU A 138 -20.86 -8.11 -4.88
C GLU A 138 -20.48 -7.64 -3.47
N GLU A 139 -20.38 -8.54 -2.52
CA GLU A 139 -19.96 -8.23 -1.15
C GLU A 139 -18.51 -7.72 -1.12
N ILE A 140 -17.61 -8.31 -1.90
CA ILE A 140 -16.24 -7.81 -2.08
C ILE A 140 -16.25 -6.40 -2.66
N VAL A 141 -17.06 -6.14 -3.70
CA VAL A 141 -17.19 -4.82 -4.33
C VAL A 141 -17.67 -3.78 -3.32
N GLU A 142 -18.67 -4.10 -2.49
CA GLU A 142 -19.17 -3.21 -1.44
C GLU A 142 -18.09 -2.90 -0.39
N LEU A 143 -17.38 -3.91 0.10
CA LEU A 143 -16.28 -3.76 1.05
C LEU A 143 -15.17 -2.87 0.51
N VAL A 144 -14.76 -3.10 -0.74
CA VAL A 144 -13.70 -2.34 -1.40
C VAL A 144 -14.14 -0.90 -1.65
N ASN A 145 -15.35 -0.67 -2.18
CA ASN A 145 -15.88 0.66 -2.42
C ASN A 145 -16.05 1.45 -1.13
N GLY A 146 -16.51 0.81 -0.05
CA GLY A 146 -16.58 1.40 1.28
C GLY A 146 -15.20 1.83 1.80
N ALA A 147 -14.18 0.99 1.62
CA ALA A 147 -12.80 1.30 2.01
C ALA A 147 -12.19 2.45 1.19
N LEU A 148 -12.59 2.60 -0.07
CA LEU A 148 -12.15 3.66 -0.97
C LEU A 148 -12.93 4.97 -0.81
N GLY A 149 -14.05 4.96 -0.05
CA GLY A 149 -14.97 6.10 0.07
C GLY A 149 -15.71 6.41 -1.25
N VAL A 150 -15.87 5.42 -2.11
CA VAL A 150 -16.59 5.51 -3.37
C VAL A 150 -18.04 5.05 -3.09
N GLY A 151 -18.98 6.00 -3.01
CA GLY A 151 -20.39 5.66 -2.77
C GLY A 151 -21.08 6.49 -1.69
N GLU A 152 -20.37 7.15 -0.84
CA GLU A 152 -20.99 8.13 0.07
C GLU A 152 -21.24 9.46 -0.68
N LYS A 153 -22.49 9.67 -1.09
CA LYS A 153 -23.02 11.03 -1.22
C LYS A 153 -22.75 11.72 0.11
N LYS A 154 -21.92 12.77 0.03
CA LYS A 154 -21.63 13.78 1.03
C LYS A 154 -22.73 13.89 2.11
N ALA A 155 -22.64 13.08 3.15
CA ALA A 155 -23.16 13.46 4.44
C ALA A 155 -22.04 14.30 5.07
N GLU A 156 -22.30 15.57 5.26
CA GLU A 156 -21.40 16.49 5.96
C GLU A 156 -20.99 15.83 7.28
N ALA A 157 -19.73 15.45 7.38
CA ALA A 157 -19.14 15.06 8.64
C ALA A 157 -19.09 16.32 9.51
N LYS A 158 -20.07 16.40 10.42
CA LYS A 158 -20.02 17.30 11.56
C LYS A 158 -18.70 17.05 12.30
N PRO A 159 -17.93 18.06 12.63
CA PRO A 159 -16.69 17.88 13.39
C PRO A 159 -17.01 17.08 14.68
N PRO A 160 -16.14 16.18 15.12
CA PRO A 160 -16.35 15.50 16.38
C PRO A 160 -16.40 16.54 17.48
N GLU A 161 -17.53 16.55 18.17
CA GLU A 161 -17.77 17.36 19.36
C GLU A 161 -16.74 16.94 20.41
N ALA A 162 -15.98 17.92 20.90
CA ALA A 162 -15.00 17.75 21.95
C ALA A 162 -15.65 17.11 23.17
N VAL A 163 -15.31 15.87 23.50
CA VAL A 163 -15.62 15.29 24.81
C VAL A 163 -14.77 15.98 25.88
N PRO A 164 -15.35 16.38 27.02
CA PRO A 164 -14.60 17.09 28.06
C PRO A 164 -13.50 16.19 28.63
N ALA A 165 -12.33 16.76 28.77
CA ALA A 165 -11.18 16.16 29.43
C ALA A 165 -11.56 15.74 30.86
N ALA A 166 -11.58 14.44 31.11
CA ALA A 166 -11.52 13.93 32.47
C ALA A 166 -10.05 13.88 32.89
N SER A 167 -9.75 14.67 33.87
CA SER A 167 -8.44 14.75 34.55
C SER A 167 -8.01 13.37 35.05
N ALA A 168 -6.93 12.81 34.50
CA ALA A 168 -6.17 11.74 35.11
C ALA A 168 -4.80 12.28 35.49
N GLN A 169 -4.49 12.13 36.75
CA GLN A 169 -3.33 12.62 37.46
C GLN A 169 -2.02 12.08 36.88
N GLU A 170 -1.09 13.00 36.68
CA GLU A 170 0.30 12.72 36.39
C GLU A 170 0.96 12.00 37.57
N THR A 171 1.58 10.87 37.29
CA THR A 171 2.71 10.38 38.06
C THR A 171 3.97 10.53 37.21
N PRO A 172 4.99 11.25 37.64
CA PRO A 172 6.20 11.43 36.86
C PRO A 172 7.11 10.22 37.01
N ALA A 173 7.08 9.33 36.02
CA ALA A 173 8.19 8.46 35.74
C ALA A 173 9.12 9.18 34.75
N ALA A 174 10.38 9.41 35.17
CA ALA A 174 11.38 10.04 34.33
C ALA A 174 11.58 9.23 33.04
N SER A 175 10.97 9.68 31.95
CA SER A 175 11.15 9.12 30.63
C SER A 175 12.47 9.59 30.06
N ALA A 176 13.33 8.66 29.66
CA ALA A 176 14.44 8.94 28.75
C ALA A 176 13.91 9.72 27.53
N PRO A 177 14.71 10.64 26.95
CA PRO A 177 14.25 11.43 25.79
C PRO A 177 13.81 10.49 24.67
N VAL A 178 12.56 10.64 24.23
CA VAL A 178 12.01 9.86 23.11
C VAL A 178 12.84 10.17 21.87
N LYS A 179 13.52 9.18 21.29
CA LYS A 179 14.32 9.36 20.09
C LYS A 179 13.42 9.72 18.91
N LYS A 180 13.86 10.67 18.12
CA LYS A 180 13.15 11.18 16.95
C LYS A 180 13.76 10.61 15.69
N ILE A 181 12.93 10.02 14.84
CA ILE A 181 13.35 9.40 13.59
C ILE A 181 12.62 10.08 12.45
N VAL A 182 13.29 10.27 11.34
CA VAL A 182 12.63 10.63 10.09
C VAL A 182 12.84 9.53 9.05
N ALA A 183 11.84 9.27 8.22
CA ALA A 183 11.96 8.28 7.15
C ALA A 183 11.55 8.88 5.81
N VAL A 184 12.15 8.36 4.75
CA VAL A 184 11.74 8.62 3.36
C VAL A 184 11.39 7.30 2.72
N THR A 185 10.20 7.21 2.14
CA THR A 185 9.74 6.03 1.41
C THR A 185 9.51 6.36 -0.06
N ALA A 186 10.04 5.53 -0.97
CA ALA A 186 9.86 5.71 -2.41
C ALA A 186 9.97 4.40 -3.17
N CYS A 187 9.10 4.20 -4.17
CA CYS A 187 9.16 3.07 -5.09
C CYS A 187 9.03 3.53 -6.55
N PRO A 188 9.41 2.69 -7.54
CA PRO A 188 9.37 3.07 -8.95
C PRO A 188 8.01 3.56 -9.46
N THR A 189 6.92 2.96 -8.97
CA THR A 189 5.56 3.38 -9.32
C THR A 189 5.06 4.55 -8.47
N GLY A 190 5.67 4.78 -7.30
CA GLY A 190 5.28 5.82 -6.34
C GLY A 190 3.89 5.59 -5.74
N ILE A 191 3.39 4.34 -5.72
CA ILE A 191 2.03 4.03 -5.31
C ILE A 191 2.05 3.11 -4.05
N ALA A 192 1.71 1.84 -4.19
CA ALA A 192 1.40 0.94 -3.08
C ALA A 192 2.55 0.82 -2.07
N HIS A 193 3.73 0.36 -2.51
CA HIS A 193 4.85 0.12 -1.60
C HIS A 193 5.35 1.37 -0.87
N THR A 194 5.26 2.55 -1.50
CA THR A 194 5.65 3.82 -0.87
C THR A 194 4.82 4.09 0.38
N TYR A 195 3.50 3.99 0.26
CA TYR A 195 2.60 4.30 1.37
C TYR A 195 2.53 3.18 2.40
N MET A 196 2.59 1.93 1.96
CA MET A 196 2.61 0.77 2.86
C MET A 196 3.85 0.76 3.75
N ALA A 197 5.03 1.06 3.19
CA ALA A 197 6.25 1.19 3.98
C ALA A 197 6.17 2.36 4.96
N ALA A 198 5.57 3.49 4.55
CA ALA A 198 5.36 4.62 5.45
C ALA A 198 4.47 4.26 6.64
N ASP A 199 3.34 3.60 6.38
CA ASP A 199 2.39 3.21 7.43
C ASP A 199 2.96 2.10 8.33
N ALA A 200 3.66 1.11 7.77
CA ALA A 200 4.32 0.05 8.54
C ALA A 200 5.42 0.60 9.47
N LEU A 201 6.23 1.54 8.98
CA LEU A 201 7.25 2.21 9.80
C LEU A 201 6.62 3.07 10.90
N LYS A 202 5.55 3.84 10.60
CA LYS A 202 4.83 4.64 11.60
C LYS A 202 4.27 3.76 12.71
N TYR A 203 3.60 2.66 12.33
CA TYR A 203 3.03 1.71 13.28
C TYR A 203 4.11 1.05 14.16
N ALA A 204 5.20 0.59 13.56
CA ALA A 204 6.30 -0.03 14.28
C ALA A 204 6.99 0.95 15.24
N ALA A 205 7.16 2.21 14.86
CA ALA A 205 7.72 3.25 15.72
C ALA A 205 6.82 3.54 16.92
N GLU A 206 5.51 3.61 16.72
CA GLU A 206 4.52 3.80 17.79
C GLU A 206 4.58 2.65 18.80
N GLU A 207 4.64 1.38 18.32
CA GLU A 207 4.80 0.21 19.20
C GLU A 207 6.11 0.21 20.00
N LEU A 208 7.17 0.76 19.42
CA LEU A 208 8.49 0.87 20.05
C LEU A 208 8.66 2.13 20.92
N GLY A 209 7.67 3.04 20.92
CA GLY A 209 7.69 4.29 21.68
C GLY A 209 8.59 5.37 21.11
N TYR A 210 8.84 5.38 19.78
CA TYR A 210 9.64 6.38 19.08
C TYR A 210 8.75 7.40 18.36
N ASP A 211 9.23 8.65 18.22
CA ASP A 211 8.60 9.67 17.38
C ASP A 211 9.12 9.57 15.95
N LEU A 212 8.29 9.06 15.03
CA LEU A 212 8.67 8.89 13.62
C LEU A 212 7.81 9.78 12.71
N LYS A 213 8.48 10.61 11.92
CA LYS A 213 7.87 11.35 10.80
C LYS A 213 8.32 10.77 9.47
N VAL A 214 7.40 10.63 8.51
CA VAL A 214 7.70 10.01 7.22
C VAL A 214 7.40 10.96 6.07
N GLU A 215 8.38 11.13 5.18
CA GLU A 215 8.19 11.75 3.87
C GLU A 215 7.93 10.66 2.82
N THR A 216 6.80 10.76 2.12
CA THR A 216 6.47 9.85 1.02
C THR A 216 6.83 10.49 -0.32
N GLN A 217 7.78 9.94 -1.05
CA GLN A 217 8.13 10.42 -2.39
C GLN A 217 7.42 9.56 -3.45
N GLY A 218 6.10 9.63 -3.44
CA GLY A 218 5.22 8.92 -4.37
C GLY A 218 4.63 9.82 -5.46
N SER A 219 3.76 9.24 -6.28
CA SER A 219 3.06 9.96 -7.36
C SER A 219 1.80 10.69 -6.89
N SER A 220 1.26 10.41 -5.70
CA SER A 220 0.04 11.04 -5.18
C SER A 220 0.31 11.81 -3.88
N GLY A 221 0.73 13.07 -4.02
CA GLY A 221 0.95 13.96 -2.90
C GLY A 221 2.14 13.53 -2.01
N ASN A 222 2.88 14.50 -1.54
CA ASN A 222 4.03 14.26 -0.69
C ASN A 222 3.72 14.82 0.69
N GLU A 223 3.70 13.96 1.70
CA GLU A 223 3.99 14.44 3.05
C GLU A 223 5.48 14.79 3.05
N LYS A 224 5.80 16.08 3.05
CA LYS A 224 7.19 16.53 2.99
C LYS A 224 7.67 16.89 4.39
N LEU A 225 8.82 16.34 4.79
CA LEU A 225 9.51 16.73 6.02
C LEU A 225 10.02 18.17 5.92
N THR A 226 9.84 18.94 6.97
CA THR A 226 10.50 20.24 7.09
C THR A 226 11.98 20.07 7.43
N GLN A 227 12.80 21.10 7.16
CA GLN A 227 14.19 21.08 7.57
C GLN A 227 14.32 20.97 9.09
N ALA A 228 13.41 21.60 9.84
CA ALA A 228 13.38 21.51 11.30
C ALA A 228 13.11 20.07 11.80
N ASP A 229 12.27 19.28 11.11
CA ASP A 229 12.03 17.88 11.43
C ASP A 229 13.32 17.06 11.23
N ILE A 230 14.02 17.29 10.12
CA ILE A 230 15.27 16.63 9.78
C ILE A 230 16.36 16.99 10.79
N ASP A 231 16.51 18.26 11.11
CA ASP A 231 17.53 18.75 12.06
C ASP A 231 17.30 18.21 13.47
N ALA A 232 16.05 18.05 13.88
CA ALA A 232 15.65 17.50 15.17
C ALA A 232 15.74 15.96 15.26
N ALA A 233 15.90 15.26 14.13
CA ALA A 233 15.95 13.81 14.08
C ALA A 233 17.32 13.25 14.56
N ASP A 234 17.28 12.16 15.32
CA ASP A 234 18.45 11.41 15.75
C ASP A 234 18.97 10.48 14.63
N ALA A 235 18.06 9.98 13.77
CA ALA A 235 18.39 9.07 12.67
C ALA A 235 17.43 9.22 11.48
N VAL A 236 17.89 8.73 10.32
CA VAL A 236 17.13 8.75 9.05
C VAL A 236 16.98 7.33 8.52
N ILE A 237 15.77 6.99 8.05
CA ILE A 237 15.49 5.71 7.37
C ILE A 237 15.14 5.99 5.91
N PHE A 238 15.91 5.44 4.98
CA PHE A 238 15.58 5.42 3.56
C PHE A 238 15.05 4.03 3.17
N ALA A 239 13.72 3.88 3.13
CA ALA A 239 13.05 2.69 2.61
C ALA A 239 12.69 2.96 1.14
N VAL A 240 13.65 2.80 0.23
CA VAL A 240 13.55 3.31 -1.14
C VAL A 240 14.04 2.31 -2.18
N SER A 241 13.37 2.26 -3.33
CA SER A 241 13.79 1.49 -4.51
C SER A 241 14.03 2.39 -5.73
N VAL A 242 14.11 3.70 -5.52
CA VAL A 242 14.45 4.74 -6.49
C VAL A 242 15.27 5.84 -5.81
N ASN A 243 15.90 6.69 -6.58
CA ASN A 243 16.67 7.81 -6.02
C ASN A 243 15.78 8.76 -5.22
N VAL A 244 16.23 9.09 -4.01
CA VAL A 244 15.59 10.07 -3.13
C VAL A 244 15.75 11.48 -3.69
N ARG A 245 14.63 12.19 -3.85
CA ARG A 245 14.66 13.61 -4.23
C ARG A 245 15.19 14.45 -3.07
N GLU A 246 15.99 15.48 -3.39
CA GLU A 246 16.55 16.40 -2.39
C GLU A 246 17.28 15.68 -1.23
N ARG A 247 17.96 14.57 -1.52
CA ARG A 247 18.69 13.75 -0.53
C ARG A 247 19.72 14.56 0.28
N ASN A 248 20.25 15.63 -0.30
CA ASN A 248 21.20 16.51 0.35
C ASN A 248 20.65 17.19 1.62
N ARG A 249 19.32 17.28 1.79
CA ARG A 249 18.69 17.80 3.03
C ARG A 249 19.01 16.96 4.28
N PHE A 250 19.35 15.69 4.09
CA PHE A 250 19.65 14.74 5.16
C PHE A 250 21.16 14.58 5.42
N ALA A 251 22.00 15.43 4.83
CA ALA A 251 23.44 15.35 4.98
C ALA A 251 23.87 15.48 6.45
N GLY A 252 24.81 14.63 6.87
CA GLY A 252 25.35 14.64 8.24
C GLY A 252 24.53 13.87 9.28
N LYS A 253 23.38 13.31 8.91
CA LYS A 253 22.58 12.44 9.80
C LYS A 253 22.98 10.98 9.64
N PRO A 254 23.05 10.20 10.72
CA PRO A 254 23.16 8.74 10.62
C PRO A 254 21.94 8.19 9.90
N PHE A 255 22.13 7.23 9.00
CA PHE A 255 21.03 6.67 8.24
C PHE A 255 21.17 5.17 7.97
N VAL A 256 20.02 4.53 7.79
CA VAL A 256 19.87 3.19 7.22
C VAL A 256 19.16 3.31 5.87
N GLU A 257 19.65 2.60 4.86
CA GLU A 257 19.04 2.55 3.54
C GLU A 257 18.79 1.10 3.12
N SER A 258 17.57 0.83 2.69
CA SER A 258 17.13 -0.48 2.22
C SER A 258 16.04 -0.36 1.15
N PRO A 259 15.81 -1.41 0.34
CA PRO A 259 14.66 -1.42 -0.56
C PRO A 259 13.34 -1.16 0.17
N VAL A 260 12.41 -0.46 -0.48
CA VAL A 260 11.12 -0.08 0.09
C VAL A 260 10.34 -1.28 0.66
N LYS A 261 10.49 -2.46 0.05
CA LYS A 261 9.85 -3.69 0.52
C LYS A 261 10.32 -4.08 1.93
N ARG A 262 11.57 -3.85 2.29
CA ARG A 262 12.06 -4.13 3.66
C ARG A 262 11.38 -3.26 4.71
N GLY A 263 11.01 -2.01 4.34
CA GLY A 263 10.23 -1.14 5.22
C GLY A 263 8.80 -1.66 5.50
N ILE A 264 8.30 -2.57 4.66
CA ILE A 264 7.01 -3.26 4.87
C ILE A 264 7.22 -4.54 5.68
N ASP A 265 8.19 -5.36 5.28
CA ASP A 265 8.40 -6.71 5.81
C ASP A 265 9.09 -6.71 7.19
N GLU A 266 10.01 -5.77 7.44
CA GLU A 266 10.89 -5.71 8.61
C GLU A 266 11.00 -4.26 9.17
N PRO A 267 9.90 -3.58 9.46
CA PRO A 267 9.95 -2.17 9.87
C PRO A 267 10.62 -1.97 11.24
N LYS A 268 10.46 -2.92 12.17
CA LYS A 268 11.06 -2.83 13.50
C LYS A 268 12.58 -2.99 13.46
N GLU A 269 13.06 -3.92 12.64
CA GLU A 269 14.49 -4.16 12.41
C GLU A 269 15.14 -2.93 11.77
N MET A 270 14.49 -2.29 10.79
CA MET A 270 14.99 -1.06 10.20
C MET A 270 15.09 0.08 11.19
N ILE A 271 14.13 0.20 12.11
CA ILE A 271 14.16 1.22 13.17
C ILE A 271 15.31 0.90 14.16
N ALA A 272 15.48 -0.35 14.55
CA ALA A 272 16.55 -0.76 15.44
C ALA A 272 17.96 -0.56 14.86
N GLU A 273 18.13 -0.79 13.55
CA GLU A 273 19.40 -0.55 12.85
C GLU A 273 19.73 0.95 12.70
N ALA A 274 18.72 1.82 12.68
CA ALA A 274 18.91 3.26 12.53
C ALA A 274 19.34 3.95 13.85
N LEU A 275 19.09 3.34 15.01
CA LEU A 275 19.29 3.89 16.35
C LEU A 275 20.47 3.32 17.09
#